data_336b0c22c6ea616563ed9d4582078500
#
_entry.id   336b0c22c6ea616563ed9d4582078500
#
_cell.length_a   1.000
_cell.length_b   1.000
_cell.length_c   1.000
_cell.angle_alpha   90.00
_cell.angle_beta   90.00
_cell.angle_gamma   90.00
#
_symmetry.space_group_name_H-M   'P 1'
#
loop_
_entity.id
_entity.type
_entity.pdbx_description
1 polymer ?
#
loop_
_entity_poly.entity_id
_entity_poly.type
_entity_poly.pdbx_seq_one_letter_code
_entity_poly.pdbx_strand_id
1 'polypeptide(L)'
;MSKLEYRALQELKYKSGQIDRRTFVRSLLATGVALPSALSLAGQVAAATPKSGGRFRMGLGHGSTTDTLDSATSENHFTLVNGYTFGNHLTEVSNTGELIPELAESFESDDAQKWVFNLRQGVEFHNGKTMTSEDVVASYNHHMGEDSTSAAKGLLTQVKSLKADGKNKVIFELENPNADFPFIVSDYHISIRPAGDMASGIGTGGYIL
;
A
#
# COMPACT_ATOMS: atom_id res chain seq x y z
N MET A 1 8.11 -11.62 46.46
CA MET A 1 7.68 -11.07 45.17
C MET A 1 6.39 -10.29 45.37
N SER A 2 6.39 -9.03 45.06
CA SER A 2 5.21 -8.17 45.15
C SER A 2 4.17 -8.56 44.04
N LYS A 3 2.91 -8.12 44.23
CA LYS A 3 1.88 -8.34 43.17
C LYS A 3 2.26 -7.71 41.82
N LEU A 4 2.99 -6.59 41.86
CA LEU A 4 3.47 -5.91 40.65
C LEU A 4 4.55 -6.70 39.94
N GLU A 5 5.56 -7.18 40.68
CA GLU A 5 6.61 -8.05 40.12
C GLU A 5 6.04 -9.34 39.53
N TYR A 6 5.06 -9.94 40.22
CA TYR A 6 4.38 -11.13 39.69
C TYR A 6 3.64 -10.83 38.37
N ARG A 7 2.91 -9.71 38.29
CA ARG A 7 2.22 -9.32 37.05
C ARG A 7 3.20 -9.11 35.89
N ALA A 8 4.31 -8.37 36.15
CA ALA A 8 5.34 -8.14 35.13
C ALA A 8 5.96 -9.45 34.62
N LEU A 9 6.21 -10.40 35.54
CA LEU A 9 6.71 -11.73 35.17
C LEU A 9 5.70 -12.51 34.33
N GLN A 10 4.40 -12.47 34.66
CA GLN A 10 3.37 -13.14 33.87
C GLN A 10 3.21 -12.50 32.47
N GLU A 11 3.31 -11.18 32.37
CA GLU A 11 3.30 -10.48 31.11
C GLU A 11 4.48 -10.89 30.22
N LEU A 12 5.68 -10.98 30.78
CA LEU A 12 6.87 -11.45 30.06
C LEU A 12 6.70 -12.89 29.56
N LYS A 13 6.17 -13.78 30.41
CA LYS A 13 5.90 -15.17 30.03
C LYS A 13 4.84 -15.28 28.92
N TYR A 14 3.83 -14.41 28.95
CA TYR A 14 2.81 -14.38 27.91
C TYR A 14 3.37 -13.82 26.59
N LYS A 15 4.16 -12.74 26.64
CA LYS A 15 4.87 -12.21 25.47
C LYS A 15 5.80 -13.23 24.82
N SER A 16 6.49 -14.03 25.63
CA SER A 16 7.40 -15.08 25.13
C SER A 16 6.69 -16.39 24.73
N GLY A 17 5.37 -16.46 24.83
CA GLY A 17 4.60 -17.65 24.48
C GLY A 17 4.72 -18.81 25.51
N GLN A 18 5.33 -18.59 26.65
CA GLN A 18 5.49 -19.62 27.72
C GLN A 18 4.19 -19.93 28.44
N ILE A 19 3.23 -19.01 28.44
CA ILE A 19 1.87 -19.22 28.94
C ILE A 19 0.86 -18.76 27.90
N ASP A 20 -0.31 -19.41 27.89
CA ASP A 20 -1.41 -19.03 27.01
C ASP A 20 -2.22 -17.83 27.56
N ARG A 21 -3.10 -17.28 26.71
CA ARG A 21 -3.97 -16.14 27.06
C ARG A 21 -4.83 -16.42 28.29
N ARG A 22 -5.35 -17.65 28.43
CA ARG A 22 -6.22 -18.04 29.55
C ARG A 22 -5.46 -18.02 30.87
N THR A 23 -4.25 -18.59 30.87
CA THR A 23 -3.35 -18.61 32.03
C THR A 23 -2.94 -17.19 32.42
N PHE A 24 -2.62 -16.33 31.43
CA PHE A 24 -2.28 -14.94 31.70
C PHE A 24 -3.45 -14.17 32.34
N VAL A 25 -4.67 -14.26 31.78
CA VAL A 25 -5.87 -13.62 32.36
C VAL A 25 -6.14 -14.13 33.78
N ARG A 26 -6.04 -15.45 34.02
CA ARG A 26 -6.19 -16.02 35.39
C ARG A 26 -5.17 -15.47 36.37
N SER A 27 -3.91 -15.30 35.95
CA SER A 27 -2.86 -14.74 36.80
C SER A 27 -3.13 -13.28 37.17
N LEU A 28 -3.68 -12.48 36.26
CA LEU A 28 -4.10 -11.11 36.53
C LEU A 28 -5.27 -11.06 37.53
N LEU A 29 -6.29 -11.89 37.34
CA LEU A 29 -7.42 -12.01 38.26
C LEU A 29 -6.97 -12.42 39.68
N ALA A 30 -6.03 -13.34 39.80
CA ALA A 30 -5.45 -13.76 41.09
C ALA A 30 -4.73 -12.63 41.83
N THR A 31 -4.30 -11.59 41.11
CA THR A 31 -3.69 -10.39 41.71
C THR A 31 -4.68 -9.26 41.97
N GLY A 32 -5.99 -9.49 41.71
CA GLY A 32 -7.07 -8.52 41.98
C GLY A 32 -7.38 -7.58 40.80
N VAL A 33 -6.91 -7.87 39.58
CA VAL A 33 -7.31 -7.12 38.38
C VAL A 33 -8.74 -7.54 37.99
N ALA A 34 -9.63 -6.58 37.74
CA ALA A 34 -10.99 -6.88 37.28
C ALA A 34 -11.00 -7.55 35.91
N LEU A 35 -11.96 -8.43 35.65
CA LEU A 35 -12.03 -9.22 34.42
C LEU A 35 -12.00 -8.36 33.13
N PRO A 36 -12.74 -7.26 32.98
CA PRO A 36 -12.66 -6.44 31.78
C PRO A 36 -11.27 -5.89 31.54
N SER A 37 -10.59 -5.42 32.60
CA SER A 37 -9.21 -4.90 32.53
C SER A 37 -8.19 -6.00 32.21
N ALA A 38 -8.36 -7.20 32.78
CA ALA A 38 -7.50 -8.34 32.49
C ALA A 38 -7.63 -8.82 31.03
N LEU A 39 -8.83 -8.80 30.46
CA LEU A 39 -9.09 -9.13 29.05
C LEU A 39 -8.52 -8.07 28.11
N SER A 40 -8.65 -6.79 28.45
CA SER A 40 -8.06 -5.67 27.69
C SER A 40 -6.52 -5.76 27.68
N LEU A 41 -5.89 -5.95 28.84
CA LEU A 41 -4.45 -6.12 28.96
C LEU A 41 -3.94 -7.33 28.15
N ALA A 42 -4.65 -8.46 28.22
CA ALA A 42 -4.30 -9.65 27.44
C ALA A 42 -4.42 -9.41 25.93
N GLY A 43 -5.38 -8.59 25.48
CA GLY A 43 -5.52 -8.16 24.09
C GLY A 43 -4.37 -7.25 23.65
N GLN A 44 -4.03 -6.24 24.45
CA GLN A 44 -2.93 -5.31 24.17
C GLN A 44 -1.56 -6.01 24.09
N VAL A 45 -1.29 -6.93 25.04
CA VAL A 45 -0.04 -7.70 25.05
C VAL A 45 0.05 -8.62 23.83
N ALA A 46 -1.06 -9.27 23.44
CA ALA A 46 -1.10 -10.12 22.25
C ALA A 46 -0.89 -9.30 20.95
N ALA A 47 -1.46 -8.08 20.89
CA ALA A 47 -1.28 -7.18 19.76
C ALA A 47 0.17 -6.63 19.67
N ALA A 48 0.82 -6.41 20.85
CA ALA A 48 2.20 -5.94 20.90
C ALA A 48 3.25 -7.02 20.56
N THR A 49 2.83 -8.29 20.37
CA THR A 49 3.73 -9.39 20.01
C THR A 49 3.25 -10.01 18.70
N PRO A 50 3.63 -9.43 17.55
CA PRO A 50 3.24 -9.97 16.25
C PRO A 50 3.77 -11.40 16.09
N LYS A 51 2.92 -12.29 15.62
CA LYS A 51 3.34 -13.63 15.21
C LYS A 51 3.70 -13.59 13.73
N SER A 52 4.85 -14.15 13.42
CA SER A 52 5.24 -14.35 12.03
C SER A 52 4.35 -15.39 11.35
N GLY A 53 3.96 -15.12 10.12
CA GLY A 53 3.16 -16.02 9.28
C GLY A 53 1.69 -16.12 9.70
N GLY A 54 1.00 -17.07 9.09
CA GLY A 54 -0.43 -17.30 9.27
C GLY A 54 -1.23 -17.07 7.99
N ARG A 55 -2.57 -17.15 8.12
CA ARG A 55 -3.52 -16.89 7.04
C ARG A 55 -4.47 -15.78 7.44
N PHE A 56 -4.48 -14.71 6.68
CA PHE A 56 -5.49 -13.67 6.76
C PHE A 56 -6.57 -13.92 5.71
N ARG A 57 -7.85 -13.80 6.10
CA ARG A 57 -9.00 -13.93 5.19
C ARG A 57 -9.84 -12.67 5.33
N MET A 58 -10.03 -11.97 4.23
CA MET A 58 -10.86 -10.77 4.16
C MET A 58 -12.04 -11.03 3.23
N GLY A 59 -13.25 -10.77 3.73
CA GLY A 59 -14.46 -10.79 2.90
C GLY A 59 -14.65 -9.41 2.29
N LEU A 60 -14.69 -9.33 0.96
CA LEU A 60 -14.95 -8.10 0.22
C LEU A 60 -16.23 -8.27 -0.59
N GLY A 61 -17.06 -7.23 -0.60
CA GLY A 61 -18.25 -7.18 -1.45
C GLY A 61 -17.95 -6.68 -2.88
N HIS A 62 -18.97 -6.72 -3.71
CA HIS A 62 -19.01 -6.11 -5.04
C HIS A 62 -18.10 -6.72 -6.12
N GLY A 63 -17.50 -7.89 -5.90
CA GLY A 63 -16.78 -8.61 -6.96
C GLY A 63 -17.72 -9.02 -8.11
N SER A 64 -17.20 -8.98 -9.33
CA SER A 64 -17.90 -9.37 -10.55
C SER A 64 -17.14 -10.44 -11.34
N THR A 65 -17.84 -11.22 -12.14
CA THR A 65 -17.21 -12.20 -13.04
C THR A 65 -16.44 -11.56 -14.21
N THR A 66 -16.59 -10.25 -14.39
CA THR A 66 -15.88 -9.44 -15.39
C THR A 66 -14.67 -8.72 -14.81
N ASP A 67 -14.39 -8.87 -13.51
CA ASP A 67 -13.23 -8.28 -12.89
C ASP A 67 -11.92 -8.80 -13.50
N THR A 68 -10.96 -7.90 -13.65
CA THR A 68 -9.62 -8.21 -14.14
C THR A 68 -8.56 -7.76 -13.13
N LEU A 69 -7.30 -8.12 -13.38
CA LEU A 69 -6.17 -7.64 -12.58
C LEU A 69 -5.54 -6.36 -13.16
N ASP A 70 -6.11 -5.86 -14.26
CA ASP A 70 -5.78 -4.55 -14.81
C ASP A 70 -6.42 -3.45 -13.95
N SER A 71 -5.58 -2.69 -13.24
CA SER A 71 -6.06 -1.60 -12.39
C SER A 71 -6.81 -0.51 -13.15
N ALA A 72 -6.55 -0.36 -14.44
CA ALA A 72 -7.23 0.61 -15.30
C ALA A 72 -8.75 0.41 -15.34
N THR A 73 -9.22 -0.83 -15.09
CA THR A 73 -10.63 -1.22 -15.12
C THR A 73 -11.24 -1.49 -13.75
N SER A 74 -10.55 -1.09 -12.68
CA SER A 74 -10.98 -1.32 -11.29
C SER A 74 -12.10 -0.36 -10.88
N GLU A 75 -13.36 -0.81 -10.96
CA GLU A 75 -14.52 0.04 -10.65
C GLU A 75 -15.30 -0.39 -9.41
N ASN A 76 -14.86 -1.43 -8.71
CA ASN A 76 -15.55 -1.92 -7.53
C ASN A 76 -14.61 -2.12 -6.34
N HIS A 77 -15.19 -2.22 -5.15
CA HIS A 77 -14.42 -2.31 -3.92
C HIS A 77 -13.49 -3.54 -3.85
N PHE A 78 -13.88 -4.66 -4.45
CA PHE A 78 -13.07 -5.87 -4.49
C PHE A 78 -11.79 -5.66 -5.30
N THR A 79 -11.91 -5.15 -6.54
CA THR A 79 -10.76 -4.90 -7.42
C THR A 79 -9.84 -3.82 -6.87
N LEU A 80 -10.41 -2.74 -6.28
CA LEU A 80 -9.67 -1.67 -5.65
C LEU A 80 -8.80 -2.18 -4.49
N VAL A 81 -9.41 -2.87 -3.51
CA VAL A 81 -8.66 -3.38 -2.35
C VAL A 81 -7.64 -4.44 -2.76
N ASN A 82 -7.99 -5.29 -3.73
CA ASN A 82 -7.07 -6.27 -4.28
C ASN A 82 -5.87 -5.58 -4.96
N GLY A 83 -6.12 -4.53 -5.75
CA GLY A 83 -5.09 -3.73 -6.42
C GLY A 83 -4.03 -3.20 -5.46
N TYR A 84 -4.43 -2.65 -4.32
CA TYR A 84 -3.52 -2.18 -3.27
C TYR A 84 -2.69 -3.30 -2.59
N THR A 85 -3.07 -4.57 -2.72
CA THR A 85 -2.28 -5.66 -2.13
C THR A 85 -1.04 -5.98 -2.94
N PHE A 86 -1.12 -5.89 -4.27
CA PHE A 86 -0.04 -6.29 -5.18
C PHE A 86 0.54 -5.15 -6.02
N GLY A 87 -0.05 -3.94 -5.99
CA GLY A 87 0.42 -2.77 -6.72
C GLY A 87 0.78 -1.61 -5.81
N ASN A 88 1.65 -0.73 -6.30
CA ASN A 88 1.99 0.55 -5.70
C ASN A 88 1.93 1.66 -6.75
N HIS A 89 1.92 2.93 -6.28
CA HIS A 89 1.80 4.15 -7.07
C HIS A 89 3.05 5.03 -6.93
N LEU A 90 3.12 6.14 -7.62
CA LEU A 90 4.24 7.08 -7.41
C LEU A 90 4.17 7.73 -6.04
N THR A 91 2.96 8.05 -5.60
CA THR A 91 2.66 8.65 -4.29
C THR A 91 1.50 7.91 -3.64
N GLU A 92 1.31 8.08 -2.35
CA GLU A 92 0.24 7.47 -1.58
C GLU A 92 -0.40 8.51 -0.65
N VAL A 93 -1.69 8.37 -0.38
CA VAL A 93 -2.37 9.13 0.67
C VAL A 93 -2.37 8.29 1.94
N SER A 94 -1.71 8.79 2.97
CA SER A 94 -1.59 8.12 4.26
C SER A 94 -2.94 7.97 4.98
N ASN A 95 -2.97 7.17 6.04
CA ASN A 95 -4.16 7.01 6.88
C ASN A 95 -4.55 8.29 7.66
N THR A 96 -3.69 9.32 7.66
CA THR A 96 -3.96 10.66 8.20
C THR A 96 -4.41 11.65 7.13
N GLY A 97 -4.48 11.23 5.86
CA GLY A 97 -4.85 12.07 4.72
C GLY A 97 -3.71 12.90 4.15
N GLU A 98 -2.48 12.64 4.57
CA GLU A 98 -1.29 13.32 4.06
C GLU A 98 -0.77 12.62 2.82
N LEU A 99 -0.34 13.39 1.82
CA LEU A 99 0.35 12.86 0.66
C LEU A 99 1.78 12.49 1.03
N ILE A 100 2.17 11.26 0.76
CA ILE A 100 3.51 10.73 1.03
C ILE A 100 4.14 10.12 -0.23
N PRO A 101 5.48 10.14 -0.36
CA PRO A 101 6.18 9.39 -1.40
C PRO A 101 5.98 7.88 -1.26
N GLU A 102 5.72 7.17 -2.40
CA GLU A 102 5.61 5.71 -2.43
C GLU A 102 6.70 5.12 -3.34
N LEU A 103 6.45 4.84 -4.62
CA LEU A 103 7.49 4.42 -5.57
C LEU A 103 8.38 5.57 -6.01
N ALA A 104 7.89 6.80 -5.98
CA ALA A 104 8.75 7.96 -6.00
C ALA A 104 9.39 8.13 -4.62
N GLU A 105 10.68 8.36 -4.56
CA GLU A 105 11.41 8.75 -3.34
C GLU A 105 11.16 10.22 -2.99
N SER A 106 11.03 11.05 -4.03
CA SER A 106 10.69 12.47 -3.92
C SER A 106 9.99 12.95 -5.20
N PHE A 107 9.27 14.05 -5.07
CA PHE A 107 8.68 14.78 -6.20
C PHE A 107 8.77 16.29 -5.95
N GLU A 108 8.94 17.03 -7.02
CA GLU A 108 9.13 18.49 -6.96
C GLU A 108 8.65 19.18 -8.23
N SER A 109 8.27 20.45 -8.09
CA SER A 109 7.94 21.35 -9.19
C SER A 109 8.15 22.79 -8.74
N ASP A 110 8.69 23.62 -9.60
CA ASP A 110 8.86 25.07 -9.33
C ASP A 110 7.62 25.88 -9.74
N ASP A 111 6.84 25.36 -10.69
CA ASP A 111 5.74 26.06 -11.37
C ASP A 111 4.40 25.30 -11.35
N ALA A 112 4.36 24.16 -10.68
CA ALA A 112 3.23 23.22 -10.67
C ALA A 112 2.80 22.73 -12.08
N GLN A 113 3.57 23.01 -13.12
CA GLN A 113 3.32 22.56 -14.49
C GLN A 113 4.31 21.49 -14.93
N LYS A 114 5.58 21.64 -14.58
CA LYS A 114 6.60 20.62 -14.81
C LYS A 114 6.90 19.91 -13.50
N TRP A 115 6.46 18.65 -13.39
CA TRP A 115 6.67 17.80 -12.23
C TRP A 115 7.78 16.78 -12.47
N VAL A 116 8.72 16.70 -11.54
CA VAL A 116 9.83 15.74 -11.54
C VAL A 116 9.60 14.74 -10.41
N PHE A 117 9.57 13.44 -10.74
CA PHE A 117 9.50 12.36 -9.76
C PHE A 117 10.79 11.55 -9.82
N ASN A 118 11.53 11.52 -8.70
CA ASN A 118 12.71 10.68 -8.54
C ASN A 118 12.26 9.32 -7.98
N LEU A 119 12.55 8.25 -8.70
CA LEU A 119 12.08 6.90 -8.36
C LEU A 119 13.02 6.24 -7.36
N ARG A 120 12.47 5.44 -6.45
CA ARG A 120 13.25 4.58 -5.56
C ARG A 120 14.07 3.60 -6.36
N GLN A 121 15.33 3.41 -5.95
CA GLN A 121 16.23 2.47 -6.59
C GLN A 121 16.06 1.07 -5.98
N GLY A 122 16.27 0.04 -6.80
CA GLY A 122 16.26 -1.35 -6.36
C GLY A 122 14.87 -1.91 -6.03
N VAL A 123 13.80 -1.22 -6.43
CA VAL A 123 12.44 -1.78 -6.37
C VAL A 123 12.33 -2.90 -7.40
N GLU A 124 11.84 -4.05 -6.98
CA GLU A 124 11.62 -5.20 -7.85
C GLU A 124 10.13 -5.50 -7.97
N PHE A 125 9.70 -5.83 -9.17
CA PHE A 125 8.40 -6.45 -9.40
C PHE A 125 8.41 -7.91 -8.91
N HIS A 126 7.24 -8.49 -8.69
CA HIS A 126 7.09 -9.88 -8.22
C HIS A 126 7.77 -10.93 -9.13
N ASN A 127 8.03 -10.60 -10.38
CA ASN A 127 8.75 -11.45 -11.33
C ASN A 127 10.28 -11.26 -11.29
N GLY A 128 10.80 -10.45 -10.36
CA GLY A 128 12.24 -10.19 -10.20
C GLY A 128 12.81 -9.13 -11.15
N LYS A 129 11.98 -8.53 -12.03
CA LYS A 129 12.42 -7.41 -12.87
C LYS A 129 12.56 -6.15 -12.01
N THR A 130 13.70 -5.47 -12.09
CA THR A 130 13.88 -4.17 -11.45
C THR A 130 13.01 -3.11 -12.15
N MET A 131 12.27 -2.32 -11.37
CA MET A 131 11.47 -1.20 -11.86
C MET A 131 12.35 -0.07 -12.37
N THR A 132 11.97 0.51 -13.48
CA THR A 132 12.62 1.67 -14.09
C THR A 132 11.60 2.73 -14.50
N SER A 133 12.09 3.90 -14.89
CA SER A 133 11.26 4.97 -15.45
C SER A 133 10.47 4.55 -16.70
N GLU A 134 10.97 3.57 -17.46
CA GLU A 134 10.28 3.04 -18.63
C GLU A 134 8.99 2.30 -18.24
N ASP A 135 9.01 1.59 -17.10
CA ASP A 135 7.82 0.93 -16.55
C ASP A 135 6.76 1.95 -16.13
N VAL A 136 7.20 3.05 -15.52
CA VAL A 136 6.31 4.16 -15.15
C VAL A 136 5.69 4.77 -16.41
N VAL A 137 6.51 5.12 -17.41
CA VAL A 137 6.01 5.69 -18.67
C VAL A 137 5.03 4.73 -19.36
N ALA A 138 5.33 3.43 -19.40
CA ALA A 138 4.46 2.43 -19.98
C ALA A 138 3.11 2.33 -19.24
N SER A 139 3.14 2.35 -17.90
CA SER A 139 1.93 2.30 -17.06
C SER A 139 1.03 3.51 -17.34
N TYR A 140 1.58 4.72 -17.34
CA TYR A 140 0.78 5.91 -17.64
C TYR A 140 0.24 5.93 -19.08
N ASN A 141 1.04 5.50 -20.06
CA ASN A 141 0.60 5.42 -21.44
C ASN A 141 -0.56 4.44 -21.63
N HIS A 142 -0.64 3.37 -20.83
CA HIS A 142 -1.78 2.46 -20.79
C HIS A 142 -3.10 3.17 -20.45
N HIS A 143 -3.04 4.17 -19.56
CA HIS A 143 -4.21 4.97 -19.21
C HIS A 143 -4.50 6.10 -20.21
N MET A 144 -3.46 6.71 -20.78
CA MET A 144 -3.59 7.91 -21.65
C MET A 144 -3.83 7.60 -23.13
N GLY A 145 -3.61 6.37 -23.57
CA GLY A 145 -3.75 5.98 -24.99
C GLY A 145 -5.13 6.35 -25.58
N GLU A 146 -5.19 6.61 -26.88
CA GLU A 146 -6.46 6.98 -27.57
C GLU A 146 -7.55 5.93 -27.35
N ASP A 147 -7.20 4.64 -27.47
CA ASP A 147 -8.10 3.50 -27.30
C ASP A 147 -8.22 3.03 -25.84
N SER A 148 -7.64 3.77 -24.89
CA SER A 148 -7.69 3.39 -23.48
C SER A 148 -9.11 3.48 -22.92
N THR A 149 -9.54 2.38 -22.29
CA THR A 149 -10.81 2.29 -21.54
C THR A 149 -10.61 2.56 -20.05
N SER A 150 -9.44 3.07 -19.65
CA SER A 150 -9.13 3.34 -18.26
C SER A 150 -10.09 4.35 -17.65
N ALA A 151 -10.60 4.02 -16.45
CA ALA A 151 -11.39 4.94 -15.64
C ALA A 151 -10.58 6.18 -15.19
N ALA A 152 -9.25 6.06 -15.10
CA ALA A 152 -8.36 7.18 -14.79
C ALA A 152 -8.01 8.06 -16.01
N LYS A 153 -8.45 7.71 -17.23
CA LYS A 153 -8.13 8.47 -18.45
C LYS A 153 -8.45 9.96 -18.30
N GLY A 154 -9.62 10.27 -17.72
CA GLY A 154 -10.06 11.65 -17.48
C GLY A 154 -9.15 12.45 -16.55
N LEU A 155 -8.53 11.81 -15.56
CA LEU A 155 -7.60 12.44 -14.61
C LEU A 155 -6.30 12.85 -15.28
N LEU A 156 -5.88 12.12 -16.30
CA LEU A 156 -4.60 12.28 -16.99
C LEU A 156 -4.68 13.14 -18.26
N THR A 157 -5.84 13.67 -18.65
CA THR A 157 -6.00 14.54 -19.83
C THR A 157 -5.20 15.82 -19.73
N GLN A 158 -4.83 16.24 -18.53
CA GLN A 158 -3.98 17.40 -18.29
C GLN A 158 -2.49 17.13 -18.57
N VAL A 159 -2.07 15.88 -18.76
CA VAL A 159 -0.68 15.52 -19.04
C VAL A 159 -0.39 15.75 -20.51
N LYS A 160 0.39 16.78 -20.80
CA LYS A 160 0.86 17.13 -22.13
C LYS A 160 1.96 16.19 -22.61
N SER A 161 2.89 15.86 -21.73
CA SER A 161 3.95 14.90 -22.01
C SER A 161 4.45 14.20 -20.75
N LEU A 162 4.89 12.95 -20.92
CA LEU A 162 5.57 12.17 -19.89
C LEU A 162 6.83 11.57 -20.52
N LYS A 163 7.97 11.74 -19.86
CA LYS A 163 9.28 11.27 -20.34
C LYS A 163 10.08 10.63 -19.22
N ALA A 164 10.78 9.58 -19.56
CA ALA A 164 11.88 9.04 -18.76
C ALA A 164 13.11 9.98 -18.88
N ASP A 165 13.75 10.28 -17.75
CA ASP A 165 15.03 10.97 -17.68
C ASP A 165 16.02 10.09 -16.92
N GLY A 166 16.73 9.22 -17.68
CA GLY A 166 17.51 8.14 -17.11
C GLY A 166 16.62 7.02 -16.55
N LYS A 167 17.20 6.14 -15.72
CA LYS A 167 16.51 4.93 -15.21
C LYS A 167 15.56 5.20 -14.04
N ASN A 168 15.82 6.25 -13.26
CA ASN A 168 15.17 6.46 -11.96
C ASN A 168 14.49 7.83 -11.86
N LYS A 169 14.11 8.42 -12.98
CA LYS A 169 13.43 9.71 -12.98
C LYS A 169 12.40 9.77 -14.10
N VAL A 170 11.25 10.34 -13.81
CA VAL A 170 10.23 10.68 -14.80
C VAL A 170 9.86 12.16 -14.69
N ILE A 171 9.54 12.76 -15.81
CA ILE A 171 9.16 14.16 -15.93
C ILE A 171 7.80 14.23 -16.60
N PHE A 172 6.84 14.79 -15.88
CA PHE A 172 5.53 15.16 -16.41
C PHE A 172 5.53 16.65 -16.77
N GLU A 173 4.98 16.98 -17.91
CA GLU A 173 4.64 18.33 -18.32
C GLU A 173 3.12 18.41 -18.45
N LEU A 174 2.49 19.33 -17.74
CA LEU A 174 1.04 19.51 -17.75
C LEU A 174 0.65 20.61 -18.74
N GLU A 175 -0.57 20.58 -19.25
CA GLU A 175 -1.13 21.64 -20.09
C GLU A 175 -1.27 22.96 -19.33
N ASN A 176 -1.66 22.88 -18.05
CA ASN A 176 -1.79 24.02 -17.14
C ASN A 176 -1.20 23.67 -15.77
N PRO A 177 -0.75 24.67 -14.99
CA PRO A 177 -0.27 24.41 -13.63
C PRO A 177 -1.33 23.74 -12.76
N ASN A 178 -0.93 22.68 -12.03
CA ASN A 178 -1.76 21.98 -11.08
C ASN A 178 -0.92 21.51 -9.88
N ALA A 179 -1.10 22.19 -8.73
CA ALA A 179 -0.39 21.86 -7.48
C ALA A 179 -0.85 20.52 -6.88
N ASP A 180 -2.05 20.05 -7.23
CA ASP A 180 -2.62 18.80 -6.72
C ASP A 180 -2.25 17.58 -7.59
N PHE A 181 -1.44 17.77 -8.63
CA PHE A 181 -1.04 16.66 -9.50
C PHE A 181 -0.39 15.49 -8.75
N PRO A 182 0.43 15.69 -7.70
CA PRO A 182 0.94 14.58 -6.91
C PRO A 182 -0.14 13.76 -6.17
N PHE A 183 -1.31 14.32 -5.88
CA PHE A 183 -2.47 13.55 -5.40
C PHE A 183 -3.12 12.74 -6.52
N ILE A 184 -3.16 13.27 -7.73
CA ILE A 184 -3.75 12.57 -8.88
C ILE A 184 -2.98 11.29 -9.21
N VAL A 185 -1.65 11.32 -9.09
CA VAL A 185 -0.82 10.14 -9.38
C VAL A 185 -0.85 9.07 -8.27
N SER A 186 -1.57 9.32 -7.17
CA SER A 186 -1.88 8.31 -6.13
C SER A 186 -3.23 7.60 -6.37
N ASP A 187 -3.93 7.89 -7.47
CA ASP A 187 -5.20 7.25 -7.78
C ASP A 187 -5.04 5.74 -7.96
N TYR A 188 -5.94 4.97 -7.36
CA TYR A 188 -5.86 3.51 -7.28
C TYR A 188 -5.88 2.78 -8.63
N HIS A 189 -6.29 3.44 -9.71
CA HIS A 189 -6.19 2.88 -11.06
C HIS A 189 -4.75 2.94 -11.59
N ILE A 190 -3.95 3.95 -11.16
CA ILE A 190 -2.67 4.29 -11.77
C ILE A 190 -1.51 3.56 -11.05
N SER A 191 -1.63 2.24 -10.88
CA SER A 191 -0.55 1.45 -10.30
C SER A 191 0.55 1.16 -11.33
N ILE A 192 1.79 1.14 -10.84
CA ILE A 192 2.95 0.89 -11.72
C ILE A 192 3.11 -0.61 -11.96
N ARG A 193 3.20 -0.97 -13.24
CA ARG A 193 3.31 -2.35 -13.75
C ARG A 193 4.56 -2.52 -14.63
N PRO A 194 5.02 -3.76 -14.82
CA PRO A 194 6.10 -4.00 -15.78
C PRO A 194 5.67 -3.58 -17.20
N ALA A 195 6.52 -2.88 -17.93
CA ALA A 195 6.25 -2.51 -19.30
C ALA A 195 5.90 -3.76 -20.16
N GLY A 196 4.76 -3.71 -20.82
CA GLY A 196 4.22 -4.81 -21.63
C GLY A 196 3.36 -5.81 -20.85
N ASP A 197 3.15 -5.62 -19.53
CA ASP A 197 2.32 -6.49 -18.70
C ASP A 197 1.46 -5.72 -17.71
N MET A 198 0.32 -5.24 -18.15
CA MET A 198 -0.58 -4.40 -17.33
C MET A 198 -1.65 -5.21 -16.57
N ALA A 199 -1.88 -6.47 -16.94
CA ALA A 199 -3.05 -7.23 -16.49
C ALA A 199 -2.75 -8.57 -15.79
N SER A 200 -1.49 -8.98 -15.66
CA SER A 200 -1.14 -10.26 -15.01
C SER A 200 -1.24 -10.25 -13.48
N GLY A 201 -1.37 -9.06 -12.86
CA GLY A 201 -1.29 -8.89 -11.42
C GLY A 201 0.14 -8.86 -10.86
N ILE A 202 1.15 -8.81 -11.72
CA ILE A 202 2.54 -8.58 -11.31
C ILE A 202 2.67 -7.09 -10.93
N GLY A 203 3.10 -6.82 -9.73
CA GLY A 203 3.30 -5.49 -9.19
C GLY A 203 4.50 -5.45 -8.25
N THR A 204 4.57 -4.41 -7.44
CA THR A 204 5.63 -4.16 -6.45
C THR A 204 5.12 -4.25 -5.01
N GLY A 205 3.83 -4.54 -4.82
CA GLY A 205 3.17 -4.55 -3.52
C GLY A 205 3.60 -5.70 -2.60
N GLY A 206 3.08 -5.71 -1.40
CA GLY A 206 3.50 -6.65 -0.35
C GLY A 206 3.02 -8.09 -0.53
N TYR A 207 2.14 -8.36 -1.49
CA TYR A 207 1.56 -9.69 -1.74
C TYR A 207 1.71 -10.09 -3.20
N ILE A 208 2.09 -11.34 -3.40
CA ILE A 208 2.18 -11.98 -4.73
C ILE A 208 0.88 -12.78 -4.95
N LEU A 209 0.26 -12.60 -6.11
CA LEU A 209 -0.96 -13.32 -6.52
C LEU A 209 -0.64 -14.71 -7.05
#